data_0acccbbb920cadb3b7b924a6b7d93c37
#
_entry.id   0acccbbb920cadb3b7b924a6b7d93c37
#
_cell.length_a   1.000
_cell.length_b   1.000
_cell.length_c   1.000
_cell.angle_alpha   90.00
_cell.angle_beta   90.00
_cell.angle_gamma   90.00
#
_symmetry.space_group_name_H-M   'P 1'
#
loop_
_entity.id
_entity.type
_entity.pdbx_description
1 polymer ?
#
loop_
_entity_poly.entity_id
_entity_poly.type
_entity_poly.pdbx_seq_one_letter_code
_entity_poly.pdbx_strand_id
1 'polypeptide(L)'
;ANYYLSEDMKDVLCQAAEKEESPLGCQILNQLKENLDIAGEKQIPICQDTGMAVVFASVGQDVRIEGGVLSDAINEGVRRGYTEGYLRKSVVKDPFIRENTKDNTPAVIHYDIVPGDTLTLTLAPKGFGSENMSRIFMLKPADGMEGAKEAILSAVKEAGPNACPPVVVGVGIGGTFEKAALMAKQALTRKAGEHSEIPYVKEMEEELLEKINGLGIGPAGLGAVSYTHLRAHETLSEVV
;
A
#
# COMPACT_ATOMS: atom_id res chain seq x y z
N ALA A 1 -3.23 5.69 -11.79
CA ALA A 1 -2.91 5.61 -10.37
C ALA A 1 -2.02 6.77 -9.90
N ASN A 2 -0.96 7.13 -10.66
CA ASN A 2 -0.02 8.18 -10.23
C ASN A 2 -0.52 9.63 -10.43
N TYR A 3 -1.60 9.86 -11.18
CA TYR A 3 -2.17 11.21 -11.43
C TYR A 3 -3.44 11.47 -10.65
N TYR A 4 -4.15 10.41 -10.30
CA TYR A 4 -5.42 10.48 -9.60
C TYR A 4 -5.39 9.57 -8.38
N LEU A 5 -5.81 10.11 -7.26
CA LEU A 5 -6.15 9.33 -6.08
C LEU A 5 -7.57 8.77 -6.26
N SER A 6 -7.85 7.60 -5.71
CA SER A 6 -9.22 7.06 -5.69
C SER A 6 -10.14 7.93 -4.85
N GLU A 7 -11.44 7.95 -5.15
CA GLU A 7 -12.39 8.81 -4.44
C GLU A 7 -12.45 8.52 -2.94
N ASP A 8 -12.42 7.23 -2.55
CA ASP A 8 -12.37 6.82 -1.14
C ASP A 8 -11.17 7.42 -0.40
N MET A 9 -10.01 7.49 -1.06
CA MET A 9 -8.81 8.07 -0.46
C MET A 9 -8.84 9.60 -0.45
N LYS A 10 -9.49 10.24 -1.42
CA LYS A 10 -9.71 11.70 -1.38
C LYS A 10 -10.63 12.09 -0.22
N ASP A 11 -11.72 11.34 -0.03
CA ASP A 11 -12.65 11.56 1.08
C ASP A 11 -11.95 11.47 2.43
N VAL A 12 -11.08 10.47 2.58
CA VAL A 12 -10.26 10.30 3.76
C VAL A 12 -9.33 11.50 4.00
N LEU A 13 -8.66 11.97 2.96
CA LEU A 13 -7.76 13.13 3.08
C LEU A 13 -8.55 14.41 3.43
N CYS A 14 -9.76 14.58 2.89
CA CYS A 14 -10.62 15.69 3.23
C CYS A 14 -11.06 15.63 4.70
N GLN A 15 -11.51 14.47 5.18
CA GLN A 15 -11.88 14.26 6.58
C GLN A 15 -10.68 14.48 7.53
N ALA A 16 -9.48 14.07 7.11
CA ALA A 16 -8.26 14.31 7.86
C ALA A 16 -8.01 15.82 8.06
N ALA A 17 -8.17 16.61 7.00
CA ALA A 17 -7.98 18.05 7.05
C ALA A 17 -9.00 18.76 7.98
N GLU A 18 -10.19 18.20 8.15
CA GLU A 18 -11.21 18.72 9.06
C GLU A 18 -10.95 18.37 10.54
N LYS A 19 -10.25 17.27 10.79
CA LYS A 19 -9.98 16.74 12.14
C LYS A 19 -8.62 17.16 12.71
N GLU A 20 -7.74 17.71 11.89
CA GLU A 20 -6.40 18.11 12.35
C GLU A 20 -6.49 19.32 13.29
N GLU A 21 -5.80 19.21 14.41
CA GLU A 21 -5.80 20.26 15.45
C GLU A 21 -4.59 21.21 15.34
N SER A 22 -3.50 20.73 14.72
CA SER A 22 -2.30 21.54 14.51
C SER A 22 -2.46 22.49 13.32
N PRO A 23 -2.25 23.80 13.48
CA PRO A 23 -2.29 24.74 12.35
C PRO A 23 -1.32 24.36 11.21
N LEU A 24 -0.14 23.83 11.55
CA LEU A 24 0.83 23.36 10.58
C LEU A 24 0.36 22.08 9.88
N GLY A 25 -0.23 21.15 10.63
CA GLY A 25 -0.85 19.94 10.06
C GLY A 25 -1.98 20.27 9.10
N CYS A 26 -2.87 21.18 9.46
CA CYS A 26 -3.93 21.70 8.57
C CYS A 26 -3.36 22.29 7.28
N GLN A 27 -2.31 23.09 7.38
CA GLN A 27 -1.66 23.68 6.21
C GLN A 27 -1.10 22.59 5.28
N ILE A 28 -0.43 21.58 5.81
CA ILE A 28 0.13 20.47 5.03
C ILE A 28 -0.98 19.67 4.33
N LEU A 29 -2.06 19.33 5.06
CA LEU A 29 -3.18 18.59 4.47
C LEU A 29 -3.87 19.37 3.34
N ASN A 30 -4.02 20.69 3.51
CA ASN A 30 -4.56 21.55 2.45
C ASN A 30 -3.62 21.62 1.22
N GLN A 31 -2.31 21.67 1.43
CA GLN A 31 -1.34 21.59 0.33
C GLN A 31 -1.41 20.23 -0.40
N LEU A 32 -1.62 19.13 0.33
CA LEU A 32 -1.81 17.81 -0.28
C LEU A 32 -3.08 17.77 -1.14
N LYS A 33 -4.18 18.37 -0.69
CA LYS A 33 -5.43 18.48 -1.48
C LYS A 33 -5.21 19.30 -2.75
N GLU A 34 -4.62 20.48 -2.63
CA GLU A 34 -4.29 21.32 -3.79
C GLU A 34 -3.37 20.59 -4.79
N ASN A 35 -2.39 19.84 -4.28
CA ASN A 35 -1.51 19.02 -5.12
C ASN A 35 -2.26 17.95 -5.92
N LEU A 36 -3.30 17.34 -5.35
CA LEU A 36 -4.13 16.36 -6.08
C LEU A 36 -4.88 17.02 -7.25
N ASP A 37 -5.41 18.22 -7.05
CA ASP A 37 -6.12 18.97 -8.09
C ASP A 37 -5.15 19.36 -9.22
N ILE A 38 -3.99 19.92 -8.88
CA ILE A 38 -2.93 20.27 -9.83
C ILE A 38 -2.45 19.05 -10.63
N ALA A 39 -2.22 17.92 -9.94
CA ALA A 39 -1.77 16.69 -10.58
C ALA A 39 -2.79 16.16 -11.60
N GLY A 40 -4.07 16.17 -11.23
CA GLY A 40 -5.17 15.75 -12.10
C GLY A 40 -5.38 16.67 -13.30
N GLU A 41 -5.37 17.99 -13.09
CA GLU A 41 -5.58 18.98 -14.16
C GLU A 41 -4.41 19.01 -15.15
N LYS A 42 -3.18 18.98 -14.63
CA LYS A 42 -1.98 19.10 -15.47
C LYS A 42 -1.44 17.77 -15.98
N GLN A 43 -2.05 16.64 -15.61
CA GLN A 43 -1.59 15.30 -15.97
C GLN A 43 -0.12 15.07 -15.60
N ILE A 44 0.24 15.42 -14.36
CA ILE A 44 1.56 15.20 -13.77
C ILE A 44 1.43 14.28 -12.55
N PRO A 45 2.51 13.56 -12.17
CA PRO A 45 2.46 12.69 -10.99
C PRO A 45 2.18 13.46 -9.70
N ILE A 46 1.38 12.85 -8.82
CA ILE A 46 1.07 13.37 -7.48
C ILE A 46 2.34 13.51 -6.62
N CYS A 47 3.31 12.63 -6.82
CA CYS A 47 4.55 12.56 -6.05
C CYS A 47 5.75 12.32 -6.97
N GLN A 48 6.93 12.76 -6.57
CA GLN A 48 8.20 12.45 -7.26
C GLN A 48 8.58 10.97 -7.16
N ASP A 49 8.10 10.23 -6.15
CA ASP A 49 8.24 8.78 -6.07
C ASP A 49 7.00 8.10 -6.66
N THR A 50 7.09 7.74 -7.93
CA THR A 50 6.02 7.03 -8.64
C THR A 50 6.12 5.50 -8.47
N GLY A 51 7.09 5.05 -7.70
CA GLY A 51 7.25 3.69 -7.22
C GLY A 51 7.65 2.67 -8.29
N MET A 52 7.62 1.40 -7.87
CA MET A 52 7.64 0.27 -8.81
C MET A 52 6.25 -0.35 -8.91
N ALA A 53 5.98 -0.98 -10.04
CA ALA A 53 4.71 -1.66 -10.26
C ALA A 53 4.67 -2.98 -9.46
N VAL A 54 3.71 -3.11 -8.56
CA VAL A 54 3.30 -4.38 -7.96
C VAL A 54 1.97 -4.77 -8.58
N VAL A 55 1.90 -5.96 -9.16
CA VAL A 55 0.72 -6.46 -9.88
C VAL A 55 0.22 -7.73 -9.22
N PHE A 56 -1.04 -7.74 -8.81
CA PHE A 56 -1.74 -8.95 -8.41
C PHE A 56 -2.59 -9.40 -9.59
N ALA A 57 -2.25 -10.55 -10.15
CA ALA A 57 -2.91 -11.15 -11.31
C ALA A 57 -3.75 -12.34 -10.86
N SER A 58 -5.06 -12.16 -10.76
CA SER A 58 -6.02 -13.24 -10.55
C SER A 58 -6.41 -13.83 -11.91
N VAL A 59 -5.92 -15.01 -12.17
CA VAL A 59 -6.09 -15.71 -13.47
C VAL A 59 -7.18 -16.77 -13.30
N GLY A 60 -8.27 -16.63 -14.01
CA GLY A 60 -9.31 -17.65 -14.06
C GLY A 60 -8.76 -18.97 -14.58
N GLN A 61 -9.15 -20.08 -13.98
CA GLN A 61 -8.66 -21.43 -14.35
C GLN A 61 -8.91 -21.77 -15.81
N ASP A 62 -9.97 -21.22 -16.40
CA ASP A 62 -10.36 -21.46 -17.80
C ASP A 62 -9.81 -20.38 -18.76
N VAL A 63 -9.00 -19.44 -18.27
CA VAL A 63 -8.35 -18.41 -19.10
C VAL A 63 -7.23 -19.05 -19.91
N ARG A 64 -7.27 -18.80 -21.22
CA ARG A 64 -6.18 -19.15 -22.13
C ARG A 64 -5.46 -17.89 -22.59
N ILE A 65 -4.17 -17.83 -22.33
CA ILE A 65 -3.31 -16.75 -22.81
C ILE A 65 -2.74 -17.14 -24.17
N GLU A 66 -2.95 -16.31 -25.18
CA GLU A 66 -2.47 -16.53 -26.54
C GLU A 66 -1.57 -15.36 -26.98
N GLY A 67 -0.62 -15.64 -27.87
CA GLY A 67 0.24 -14.62 -28.48
C GLY A 67 1.49 -14.25 -27.71
N GLY A 68 1.70 -14.81 -26.50
CA GLY A 68 2.91 -14.56 -25.72
C GLY A 68 2.78 -14.94 -24.27
N VAL A 69 3.78 -14.57 -23.48
CA VAL A 69 3.84 -14.82 -22.03
C VAL A 69 3.15 -13.68 -21.30
N LEU A 70 2.27 -13.98 -20.35
CA LEU A 70 1.51 -12.97 -19.60
C LEU A 70 2.43 -11.99 -18.84
N SER A 71 3.50 -12.47 -18.22
CA SER A 71 4.47 -11.63 -17.55
C SER A 71 5.13 -10.60 -18.47
N ASP A 72 5.40 -10.99 -19.73
CA ASP A 72 6.02 -10.08 -20.71
C ASP A 72 5.01 -9.00 -21.14
N ALA A 73 3.75 -9.38 -21.33
CA ALA A 73 2.68 -8.43 -21.64
C ALA A 73 2.46 -7.43 -20.49
N ILE A 74 2.49 -7.88 -19.23
CA ILE A 74 2.40 -7.00 -18.06
C ILE A 74 3.60 -6.05 -18.00
N ASN A 75 4.81 -6.55 -18.19
CA ASN A 75 6.02 -5.72 -18.19
C ASN A 75 6.04 -4.72 -19.34
N GLU A 76 5.53 -5.10 -20.53
CA GLU A 76 5.37 -4.14 -21.62
C GLU A 76 4.38 -3.03 -21.28
N GLY A 77 3.26 -3.36 -20.63
CA GLY A 77 2.31 -2.38 -20.12
C GLY A 77 2.95 -1.42 -19.11
N VAL A 78 3.76 -1.94 -18.19
CA VAL A 78 4.52 -1.13 -17.22
C VAL A 78 5.52 -0.20 -17.92
N ARG A 79 6.30 -0.73 -18.86
CA ARG A 79 7.26 0.06 -19.65
C ARG A 79 6.58 1.22 -20.35
N ARG A 80 5.47 0.98 -21.03
CA ARG A 80 4.69 2.02 -21.70
C ARG A 80 4.13 3.02 -20.71
N GLY A 81 3.45 2.54 -19.67
CA GLY A 81 2.84 3.41 -18.67
C GLY A 81 3.84 4.35 -18.00
N TYR A 82 5.02 3.86 -17.62
CA TYR A 82 6.06 4.71 -17.02
C TYR A 82 6.76 5.64 -18.03
N THR A 83 6.82 5.26 -19.30
CA THR A 83 7.45 6.08 -20.34
C THR A 83 6.50 7.15 -20.86
N GLU A 84 5.29 6.78 -21.27
CA GLU A 84 4.28 7.66 -21.83
C GLU A 84 3.67 8.58 -20.76
N GLY A 85 3.58 8.09 -19.51
CA GLY A 85 3.12 8.85 -18.36
C GLY A 85 4.18 9.73 -17.71
N TYR A 86 5.39 9.83 -18.28
CA TYR A 86 6.51 10.61 -17.73
C TYR A 86 6.79 10.32 -16.24
N LEU A 87 6.58 9.07 -15.83
CA LEU A 87 6.79 8.65 -14.46
C LEU A 87 8.28 8.40 -14.18
N ARG A 88 8.68 8.57 -12.92
CA ARG A 88 10.04 8.31 -12.48
C ARG A 88 10.35 6.81 -12.59
N LYS A 89 11.44 6.48 -13.27
CA LYS A 89 11.92 5.11 -13.44
C LYS A 89 12.97 4.81 -12.36
N SER A 90 12.56 4.13 -11.30
CA SER A 90 13.38 3.90 -10.09
C SER A 90 13.97 2.49 -10.01
N VAL A 91 13.53 1.55 -10.87
CA VAL A 91 13.97 0.17 -10.83
C VAL A 91 15.42 0.04 -11.32
N VAL A 92 16.21 -0.71 -10.56
CA VAL A 92 17.62 -1.04 -10.88
C VAL A 92 17.76 -2.54 -11.15
N LYS A 93 18.72 -2.90 -11.98
CA LYS A 93 19.01 -4.30 -12.35
C LYS A 93 19.60 -5.10 -11.19
N ASP A 94 20.32 -4.42 -10.32
CA ASP A 94 21.00 -5.01 -9.18
C ASP A 94 21.02 -4.01 -8.01
N PRO A 95 20.73 -4.45 -6.76
CA PRO A 95 20.64 -3.56 -5.62
C PRO A 95 21.97 -2.93 -5.18
N PHE A 96 23.11 -3.54 -5.50
CA PHE A 96 24.43 -3.04 -5.12
C PHE A 96 25.08 -2.20 -6.22
N ILE A 97 25.06 -2.68 -7.47
CA ILE A 97 25.61 -1.96 -8.63
C ILE A 97 24.71 -0.79 -9.03
N ARG A 98 23.41 -0.93 -8.84
CA ARG A 98 22.35 0.08 -9.01
C ARG A 98 22.25 0.67 -10.43
N GLU A 99 22.57 -0.11 -11.44
CA GLU A 99 22.31 0.27 -12.83
C GLU A 99 20.79 0.35 -13.09
N ASN A 100 20.30 1.51 -13.48
CA ASN A 100 18.89 1.73 -13.75
C ASN A 100 18.42 0.97 -15.01
N THR A 101 17.23 0.37 -14.95
CA THR A 101 16.65 -0.38 -16.08
C THR A 101 16.14 0.53 -17.20
N LYS A 102 15.92 1.82 -16.92
CA LYS A 102 15.46 2.90 -17.81
C LYS A 102 14.01 2.81 -18.28
N ASP A 103 13.30 1.75 -17.91
CA ASP A 103 11.91 1.52 -18.29
C ASP A 103 11.01 1.12 -17.10
N ASN A 104 11.56 1.07 -15.90
CA ASN A 104 10.92 0.72 -14.64
C ASN A 104 10.40 -0.74 -14.59
N THR A 105 10.96 -1.62 -15.40
CA THR A 105 10.73 -3.08 -15.35
C THR A 105 11.90 -3.81 -14.68
N PRO A 106 11.70 -5.05 -14.19
CA PRO A 106 10.45 -5.78 -14.17
C PRO A 106 9.49 -5.28 -13.08
N ALA A 107 8.19 -5.51 -13.29
CA ALA A 107 7.21 -5.43 -12.22
C ALA A 107 7.37 -6.58 -11.23
N VAL A 108 6.92 -6.41 -9.99
CA VAL A 108 6.69 -7.51 -9.06
C VAL A 108 5.30 -8.07 -9.33
N ILE A 109 5.21 -9.30 -9.86
CA ILE A 109 3.95 -9.90 -10.26
C ILE A 109 3.63 -11.08 -9.36
N HIS A 110 2.49 -11.05 -8.71
CA HIS A 110 1.93 -12.14 -7.93
C HIS A 110 0.77 -12.76 -8.70
N TYR A 111 0.80 -14.07 -8.90
CA TYR A 111 -0.25 -14.80 -9.58
C TYR A 111 -1.09 -15.60 -8.59
N ASP A 112 -2.40 -15.55 -8.79
CA ASP A 112 -3.36 -16.40 -8.11
C ASP A 112 -4.28 -17.06 -9.14
N ILE A 113 -4.53 -18.35 -8.98
CA ILE A 113 -5.44 -19.09 -9.86
C ILE A 113 -6.80 -19.18 -9.17
N VAL A 114 -7.81 -18.64 -9.83
CA VAL A 114 -9.17 -18.54 -9.30
C VAL A 114 -10.16 -19.28 -10.22
N PRO A 115 -11.33 -19.68 -9.74
CA PRO A 115 -12.37 -20.24 -10.61
C PRO A 115 -12.82 -19.25 -11.70
N GLY A 116 -13.18 -19.78 -12.88
CA GLY A 116 -13.78 -18.99 -13.97
C GLY A 116 -12.80 -18.67 -15.09
N ASP A 117 -13.23 -17.77 -15.97
CA ASP A 117 -12.61 -17.44 -17.25
C ASP A 117 -12.14 -15.96 -17.34
N THR A 118 -12.04 -15.28 -16.21
CA THR A 118 -11.70 -13.86 -16.15
C THR A 118 -10.28 -13.65 -15.68
N LEU A 119 -9.54 -12.75 -16.33
CA LEU A 119 -8.26 -12.23 -15.87
C LEU A 119 -8.48 -10.86 -15.21
N THR A 120 -8.13 -10.76 -13.94
CA THR A 120 -8.17 -9.49 -13.20
C THR A 120 -6.76 -9.06 -12.82
N LEU A 121 -6.39 -7.83 -13.14
CA LEU A 121 -5.12 -7.23 -12.77
C LEU A 121 -5.34 -6.08 -11.80
N THR A 122 -4.78 -6.19 -10.60
CA THR A 122 -4.75 -5.09 -9.63
C THR A 122 -3.33 -4.51 -9.61
N LEU A 123 -3.20 -3.24 -10.01
CA LEU A 123 -1.92 -2.54 -10.07
C LEU A 123 -1.78 -1.61 -8.87
N ALA A 124 -0.71 -1.80 -8.11
CA ALA A 124 -0.32 -0.94 -7.00
C ALA A 124 1.08 -0.36 -7.25
N PRO A 125 1.19 0.91 -7.68
CA PRO A 125 2.48 1.60 -7.69
C PRO A 125 2.97 1.78 -6.25
N LYS A 126 4.09 1.14 -5.91
CA LYS A 126 4.59 1.11 -4.53
C LYS A 126 5.86 1.92 -4.38
N GLY A 127 5.75 3.04 -3.68
CA GLY A 127 6.88 3.91 -3.36
C GLY A 127 7.86 3.25 -2.37
N PHE A 128 9.15 3.52 -2.55
CA PHE A 128 10.20 2.87 -1.77
C PHE A 128 10.37 3.45 -0.35
N GLY A 129 10.01 4.71 -0.13
CA GLY A 129 10.06 5.30 1.21
C GLY A 129 9.19 4.53 2.20
N SER A 130 7.93 4.34 1.88
CA SER A 130 7.01 3.56 2.72
C SER A 130 7.30 2.06 2.68
N GLU A 131 7.81 1.50 1.55
CA GLU A 131 8.19 0.09 1.47
C GLU A 131 9.32 -0.26 2.45
N ASN A 132 10.30 0.61 2.59
CA ASN A 132 11.43 0.42 3.51
C ASN A 132 11.02 0.44 4.99
N MET A 133 9.82 0.96 5.29
CA MET A 133 9.27 0.98 6.64
C MET A 133 8.47 -0.28 6.99
N SER A 134 8.31 -1.22 6.04
CA SER A 134 7.65 -2.50 6.31
C SER A 134 8.45 -3.35 7.28
N ARG A 135 7.75 -4.08 8.14
CA ARG A 135 8.33 -4.98 9.14
C ARG A 135 7.64 -6.33 9.10
N ILE A 136 8.36 -7.37 9.49
CA ILE A 136 7.79 -8.69 9.74
C ILE A 136 8.22 -9.15 11.13
N PHE A 137 7.30 -9.77 11.86
CA PHE A 137 7.49 -10.25 13.21
C PHE A 137 7.14 -11.73 13.26
N MET A 138 8.03 -12.52 13.86
CA MET A 138 7.80 -13.94 14.12
C MET A 138 7.33 -14.09 15.56
N LEU A 139 6.01 -14.05 15.76
CA LEU A 139 5.39 -14.14 17.08
C LEU A 139 5.26 -15.59 17.53
N LYS A 140 5.25 -15.80 18.85
CA LYS A 140 4.93 -17.09 19.45
C LYS A 140 3.42 -17.18 19.69
N PRO A 141 2.83 -18.38 19.66
CA PRO A 141 1.40 -18.55 19.99
C PRO A 141 0.99 -17.94 21.34
N ALA A 142 1.90 -17.93 22.30
CA ALA A 142 1.66 -17.32 23.62
C ALA A 142 1.55 -15.79 23.60
N ASP A 143 2.07 -15.11 22.58
CA ASP A 143 1.98 -13.66 22.45
C ASP A 143 0.53 -13.22 22.09
N GLY A 144 -0.22 -14.13 21.46
CA GLY A 144 -1.64 -13.96 21.18
C GLY A 144 -1.95 -12.68 20.38
N MET A 145 -3.20 -12.24 20.50
CA MET A 145 -3.69 -11.05 19.80
C MET A 145 -2.99 -9.76 20.31
N GLU A 146 -2.71 -9.68 21.59
CA GLU A 146 -2.06 -8.48 22.16
C GLU A 146 -0.63 -8.34 21.64
N GLY A 147 0.13 -9.44 21.54
CA GLY A 147 1.47 -9.38 20.93
C GLY A 147 1.42 -8.96 19.46
N ALA A 148 0.39 -9.37 18.70
CA ALA A 148 0.18 -8.89 17.33
C ALA A 148 -0.11 -7.40 17.29
N LYS A 149 -0.98 -6.88 18.15
CA LYS A 149 -1.28 -5.45 18.26
C LYS A 149 -0.04 -4.63 18.63
N GLU A 150 0.75 -5.09 19.58
CA GLU A 150 1.99 -4.44 19.98
C GLU A 150 3.01 -4.38 18.83
N ALA A 151 3.17 -5.48 18.08
CA ALA A 151 4.03 -5.53 16.92
C ALA A 151 3.62 -4.51 15.83
N ILE A 152 2.32 -4.42 15.55
CA ILE A 152 1.78 -3.45 14.58
C ILE A 152 2.04 -2.01 15.04
N LEU A 153 1.72 -1.69 16.29
CA LEU A 153 1.95 -0.36 16.85
C LEU A 153 3.44 0.01 16.86
N SER A 154 4.32 -0.95 17.19
CA SER A 154 5.77 -0.75 17.15
C SER A 154 6.27 -0.46 15.74
N ALA A 155 5.78 -1.21 14.73
CA ALA A 155 6.16 -0.97 13.34
C ALA A 155 5.77 0.44 12.86
N VAL A 156 4.55 0.88 13.18
CA VAL A 156 4.07 2.22 12.79
C VAL A 156 4.84 3.31 13.52
N LYS A 157 5.09 3.15 14.82
CA LYS A 157 5.87 4.09 15.61
C LYS A 157 7.31 4.22 15.12
N GLU A 158 7.94 3.11 14.77
CA GLU A 158 9.29 3.09 14.21
C GLU A 158 9.34 3.73 12.81
N ALA A 159 8.32 3.50 11.98
CA ALA A 159 8.20 4.13 10.67
C ALA A 159 8.10 5.65 10.79
N GLY A 160 7.29 6.15 11.71
CA GLY A 160 7.15 7.57 11.99
C GLY A 160 6.95 8.41 10.73
N PRO A 161 7.64 9.56 10.63
CA PRO A 161 7.54 10.43 9.45
C PRO A 161 8.17 9.84 8.18
N ASN A 162 9.03 8.82 8.30
CA ASN A 162 9.74 8.23 7.14
C ASN A 162 8.79 7.49 6.18
N ALA A 163 7.61 7.10 6.64
CA ALA A 163 6.58 6.51 5.79
C ALA A 163 5.76 7.54 4.99
N CYS A 164 6.04 8.83 5.17
CA CYS A 164 5.33 9.96 4.54
C CYS A 164 3.83 9.98 4.88
N PRO A 165 3.44 10.13 6.16
CA PRO A 165 2.03 10.23 6.55
C PRO A 165 1.29 11.41 5.85
N PRO A 166 0.00 11.26 5.55
CA PRO A 166 -0.93 10.17 5.89
C PRO A 166 -0.59 8.83 5.24
N VAL A 167 -0.71 7.73 5.99
CA VAL A 167 -0.31 6.39 5.51
C VAL A 167 -1.48 5.40 5.49
N VAL A 168 -1.34 4.37 4.69
CA VAL A 168 -2.16 3.16 4.76
C VAL A 168 -1.30 2.02 5.30
N VAL A 169 -1.73 1.41 6.39
CA VAL A 169 -1.03 0.28 7.00
C VAL A 169 -1.71 -1.01 6.57
N GLY A 170 -1.02 -1.82 5.79
CA GLY A 170 -1.46 -3.17 5.44
C GLY A 170 -0.87 -4.19 6.41
N VAL A 171 -1.71 -5.03 6.97
CA VAL A 171 -1.32 -6.06 7.94
C VAL A 171 -1.67 -7.43 7.39
N GLY A 172 -0.73 -8.37 7.43
CA GLY A 172 -0.94 -9.79 7.14
C GLY A 172 -0.62 -10.63 8.38
N ILE A 173 -1.55 -11.46 8.80
CA ILE A 173 -1.42 -12.29 10.01
C ILE A 173 -1.62 -13.75 9.65
N GLY A 174 -0.70 -14.59 10.11
CA GLY A 174 -0.75 -16.04 9.90
C GLY A 174 -0.14 -16.50 8.57
N GLY A 175 -0.21 -17.79 8.31
CA GLY A 175 0.46 -18.42 7.18
C GLY A 175 1.98 -18.52 7.37
N THR A 176 2.68 -18.66 6.27
CA THR A 176 4.14 -18.67 6.21
C THR A 176 4.69 -17.24 6.12
N PHE A 177 6.00 -17.09 6.33
CA PHE A 177 6.71 -15.81 6.26
C PHE A 177 6.35 -14.98 5.00
N GLU A 178 6.46 -15.58 3.82
CA GLU A 178 6.17 -14.94 2.54
C GLU A 178 4.68 -14.69 2.36
N LYS A 179 3.82 -15.58 2.88
CA LYS A 179 2.36 -15.42 2.77
C LYS A 179 1.88 -14.24 3.60
N ALA A 180 2.36 -14.07 4.83
CA ALA A 180 2.04 -12.92 5.67
C ALA A 180 2.45 -11.60 4.99
N ALA A 181 3.67 -11.53 4.44
CA ALA A 181 4.14 -10.36 3.71
C ALA A 181 3.29 -10.06 2.47
N LEU A 182 2.90 -11.09 1.70
CA LEU A 182 2.04 -10.96 0.54
C LEU A 182 0.64 -10.45 0.93
N MET A 183 0.04 -11.00 1.98
CA MET A 183 -1.27 -10.56 2.48
C MET A 183 -1.25 -9.11 2.96
N ALA A 184 -0.21 -8.70 3.67
CA ALA A 184 -0.04 -7.30 4.08
C ALA A 184 -0.02 -6.36 2.87
N LYS A 185 0.65 -6.77 1.79
CA LYS A 185 0.70 -6.00 0.54
C LYS A 185 -0.63 -5.99 -0.20
N GLN A 186 -1.35 -7.10 -0.25
CA GLN A 186 -2.70 -7.17 -0.83
C GLN A 186 -3.70 -6.32 -0.05
N ALA A 187 -3.59 -6.29 1.29
CA ALA A 187 -4.44 -5.47 2.14
C ALA A 187 -4.39 -3.98 1.76
N LEU A 188 -3.26 -3.48 1.27
CA LEU A 188 -3.14 -2.09 0.80
C LEU A 188 -4.05 -1.77 -0.40
N THR A 189 -4.52 -2.76 -1.13
CA THR A 189 -5.38 -2.57 -2.32
C THR A 189 -6.88 -2.54 -2.01
N ARG A 190 -7.29 -2.82 -0.76
CA ARG A 190 -8.69 -2.68 -0.32
C ARG A 190 -9.10 -1.22 -0.30
N LYS A 191 -10.38 -0.93 -0.47
CA LYS A 191 -10.91 0.44 -0.38
C LYS A 191 -10.80 0.97 1.05
N ALA A 192 -10.61 2.27 1.19
CA ALA A 192 -10.65 2.92 2.49
C ALA A 192 -12.02 2.77 3.14
N GLY A 193 -12.05 2.44 4.43
CA GLY A 193 -13.30 2.19 5.16
C GLY A 193 -13.88 0.78 5.01
N GLU A 194 -13.33 -0.07 4.14
CA GLU A 194 -13.67 -1.49 4.14
C GLU A 194 -12.92 -2.20 5.28
N HIS A 195 -13.65 -2.87 6.14
CA HIS A 195 -13.11 -3.69 7.23
C HIS A 195 -13.07 -5.17 6.85
N SER A 196 -12.33 -5.95 7.64
CA SER A 196 -12.35 -7.42 7.54
C SER A 196 -13.78 -7.95 7.80
N GLU A 197 -14.14 -9.03 7.12
CA GLU A 197 -15.39 -9.75 7.37
C GLU A 197 -15.34 -10.56 8.69
N ILE A 198 -14.15 -10.81 9.22
CA ILE A 198 -13.95 -11.54 10.45
C ILE A 198 -14.12 -10.57 11.64
N PRO A 199 -15.11 -10.79 12.53
CA PRO A 199 -15.48 -9.81 13.55
C PRO A 199 -14.34 -9.35 14.45
N TYR A 200 -13.53 -10.28 14.97
CA TYR A 200 -12.42 -9.92 15.86
C TYR A 200 -11.30 -9.16 15.14
N VAL A 201 -11.11 -9.37 13.83
CA VAL A 201 -10.14 -8.62 13.02
C VAL A 201 -10.64 -7.21 12.78
N LYS A 202 -11.93 -7.05 12.49
CA LYS A 202 -12.56 -5.73 12.37
C LYS A 202 -12.41 -4.93 13.67
N GLU A 203 -12.72 -5.54 14.82
CA GLU A 203 -12.53 -4.91 16.13
C GLU A 203 -11.07 -4.47 16.35
N MET A 204 -10.13 -5.33 15.95
CA MET A 204 -8.71 -5.02 16.02
C MET A 204 -8.31 -3.87 15.07
N GLU A 205 -8.85 -3.83 13.84
CA GLU A 205 -8.63 -2.72 12.91
C GLU A 205 -9.10 -1.38 13.50
N GLU A 206 -10.30 -1.35 14.09
CA GLU A 206 -10.89 -0.16 14.72
C GLU A 206 -10.07 0.31 15.95
N GLU A 207 -9.73 -0.61 16.84
CA GLU A 207 -8.91 -0.33 18.03
C GLU A 207 -7.51 0.20 17.67
N LEU A 208 -6.83 -0.47 16.72
CA LEU A 208 -5.49 -0.07 16.31
C LEU A 208 -5.50 1.25 15.55
N LEU A 209 -6.52 1.51 14.75
CA LEU A 209 -6.68 2.79 14.05
C LEU A 209 -6.72 3.96 15.04
N GLU A 210 -7.51 3.84 16.12
CA GLU A 210 -7.58 4.84 17.18
C GLU A 210 -6.22 5.02 17.86
N LYS A 211 -5.57 3.92 18.26
CA LYS A 211 -4.26 3.96 18.93
C LYS A 211 -3.17 4.57 18.05
N ILE A 212 -3.14 4.23 16.76
CA ILE A 212 -2.16 4.76 15.80
C ILE A 212 -2.38 6.25 15.57
N ASN A 213 -3.62 6.68 15.41
CA ASN A 213 -3.93 8.09 15.23
C ASN A 213 -3.58 8.92 16.48
N GLY A 214 -3.65 8.31 17.66
CA GLY A 214 -3.20 8.90 18.91
C GLY A 214 -1.67 8.98 19.12
N LEU A 215 -0.86 8.44 18.18
CA LEU A 215 0.62 8.51 18.31
C LEU A 215 1.18 9.92 18.08
N GLY A 216 0.40 10.85 17.52
CA GLY A 216 0.83 12.25 17.32
C GLY A 216 1.93 12.42 16.28
N ILE A 217 2.02 11.53 15.28
CA ILE A 217 3.02 11.64 14.21
C ILE A 217 2.64 12.78 13.26
N GLY A 218 1.36 12.87 12.89
CA GLY A 218 0.82 13.91 12.01
C GLY A 218 1.20 13.80 10.53
N PRO A 219 0.59 14.63 9.66
CA PRO A 219 0.95 14.68 8.26
C PRO A 219 2.41 15.13 8.10
N ALA A 220 3.17 14.41 7.29
CA ALA A 220 4.62 14.57 7.10
C ALA A 220 5.43 14.55 8.44
N GLY A 221 4.85 14.01 9.53
CA GLY A 221 5.44 14.04 10.86
C GLY A 221 5.29 15.38 11.62
N LEU A 222 4.41 16.28 11.17
CA LEU A 222 4.31 17.67 11.66
C LEU A 222 2.89 18.07 12.11
N GLY A 223 2.06 17.09 12.48
CA GLY A 223 0.69 17.33 12.94
C GLY A 223 0.42 16.76 14.33
N ALA A 224 -0.83 16.87 14.78
CA ALA A 224 -1.30 16.33 16.05
C ALA A 224 -1.90 14.92 15.92
N VAL A 225 -2.50 14.60 14.79
CA VAL A 225 -3.14 13.31 14.54
C VAL A 225 -2.41 12.57 13.42
N SER A 226 -2.21 11.25 13.57
CA SER A 226 -1.36 10.49 12.62
C SER A 226 -2.03 10.13 11.29
N TYR A 227 -3.33 10.31 11.15
CA TYR A 227 -4.13 10.00 9.95
C TYR A 227 -3.71 8.74 9.21
N THR A 228 -4.01 7.62 9.83
CA THR A 228 -3.69 6.29 9.30
C THR A 228 -4.97 5.58 8.87
N HIS A 229 -4.91 4.80 7.80
CA HIS A 229 -5.88 3.76 7.50
C HIS A 229 -5.25 2.40 7.76
N LEU A 230 -5.93 1.58 8.54
CA LEU A 230 -5.51 0.22 8.85
C LEU A 230 -6.35 -0.76 8.02
N ARG A 231 -5.67 -1.71 7.38
CA ARG A 231 -6.27 -2.78 6.61
C ARG A 231 -5.58 -4.09 6.96
N ALA A 232 -6.28 -4.99 7.60
CA ALA A 232 -5.75 -6.30 7.96
C ALA A 232 -6.23 -7.38 6.97
N HIS A 233 -5.38 -8.36 6.75
CA HIS A 233 -5.69 -9.58 6.00
C HIS A 233 -5.07 -10.76 6.74
N GLU A 234 -5.84 -11.80 6.97
CA GLU A 234 -5.42 -13.00 7.69
C GLU A 234 -5.68 -14.27 6.87
N THR A 235 -4.96 -15.35 7.19
CA THR A 235 -5.31 -16.69 6.70
C THR A 235 -6.06 -17.45 7.77
N LEU A 236 -7.12 -18.14 7.35
CA LEU A 236 -7.82 -19.11 8.20
C LEU A 236 -7.09 -20.48 8.28
N SER A 237 -5.92 -20.60 7.66
CA SER A 237 -5.13 -21.82 7.74
C SER A 237 -4.38 -21.87 9.07
N GLU A 238 -4.74 -22.81 9.91
CA GLU A 238 -3.97 -23.18 11.08
C GLU A 238 -2.57 -23.63 10.63
N VAL A 239 -1.54 -22.94 11.10
CA VAL A 239 -0.18 -23.48 11.10
C VAL A 239 -0.04 -24.27 12.39
N VAL A 240 0.00 -25.57 12.26
CA VAL A 240 0.32 -26.49 13.37
C VAL A 240 1.81 -26.42 13.66
#